data_07f7f3be38d11d793e7c1bf5c79f8b07
#
_entry.id   07f7f3be38d11d793e7c1bf5c79f8b07
#
_cell.length_a   1.000
_cell.length_b   1.000
_cell.length_c   1.000
_cell.angle_alpha   90.00
_cell.angle_beta   90.00
_cell.angle_gamma   90.00
#
_symmetry.space_group_name_H-M   'P 1'
#
loop_
_entity.id
_entity.type
_entity.pdbx_description
1 polymer ?
#
loop_
_entity_poly.entity_id
_entity_poly.type
_entity_poly.pdbx_seq_one_letter_code
_entity_poly.pdbx_strand_id
1 'polypeptide(L)'
;MKTGTKTATANEAASVTAGSGMKWVGRAIRRLEDPALVRGRGRFTADLPATHHVRFVRSPVAAGRLVRISAPDGVRLIRAADLAARPIRPMLHKFNYRPIEQPILAHDVVRFVGEPIAAVFASTAAQAEDAADHVEIEFAELPAVRDTGDALSPDAPTVHELGNTIVDARFTTSEFERTFGAAGRRVRLSVQSHRQNATPLETRAAHAAFDCASGRITLTCTTQMPHLTRTAIADILGFAESDLRVVAPDVGGGFGQKMSLAAEYIVLVFLARRLQDSVAWVEDRRENLIAGFHSRDQRLELEGAFDADGRIVALSADVLANVGAYSCFPTTCGVEPLMAMAELPGPYDLRAYSCRARAIATHTCTMAPYR
;
A
#
# COMPACT_ATOMS: atom_id res chain seq x y z
N MET A 1 -14.88 -51.25 41.31
CA MET A 1 -14.65 -50.89 39.92
C MET A 1 -14.19 -49.40 39.86
N LYS A 2 -12.91 -49.19 39.72
CA LYS A 2 -12.33 -47.83 39.62
C LYS A 2 -11.96 -47.59 38.15
N THR A 3 -12.67 -46.72 37.49
CA THR A 3 -12.35 -46.24 36.14
C THR A 3 -11.40 -45.04 36.26
N GLY A 4 -10.12 -45.27 35.98
CA GLY A 4 -9.12 -44.21 35.88
C GLY A 4 -9.15 -43.56 34.52
N THR A 5 -9.51 -42.28 34.46
CA THR A 5 -9.41 -41.44 33.30
C THR A 5 -7.95 -40.97 33.17
N LYS A 6 -7.23 -41.47 32.18
CA LYS A 6 -5.90 -40.94 31.81
C LYS A 6 -6.09 -39.64 31.06
N THR A 7 -5.73 -38.53 31.67
CA THR A 7 -5.49 -37.26 31.02
C THR A 7 -4.23 -37.36 30.14
N ALA A 8 -4.41 -37.31 28.84
CA ALA A 8 -3.31 -37.21 27.91
C ALA A 8 -2.67 -35.77 28.00
N THR A 9 -1.47 -35.75 28.47
CA THR A 9 -0.65 -34.53 28.47
C THR A 9 -0.22 -34.25 27.03
N ALA A 10 -0.68 -33.13 26.47
CA ALA A 10 -0.22 -32.60 25.18
C ALA A 10 1.23 -32.10 25.32
N ASN A 11 2.18 -32.99 25.08
CA ASN A 11 3.59 -32.61 24.97
C ASN A 11 4.42 -33.64 24.19
N GLU A 12 3.96 -33.98 22.96
CA GLU A 12 4.80 -34.60 21.94
C GLU A 12 4.74 -33.78 20.69
N ALA A 13 5.32 -32.58 20.79
CA ALA A 13 5.72 -31.82 19.59
C ALA A 13 6.94 -32.54 18.99
N ALA A 14 6.77 -32.98 17.77
CA ALA A 14 7.76 -33.71 16.96
C ALA A 14 9.18 -33.18 17.19
N SER A 15 10.07 -34.05 17.64
CA SER A 15 11.51 -33.84 17.62
C SER A 15 11.98 -33.82 16.15
N VAL A 16 12.05 -32.63 15.57
CA VAL A 16 12.85 -32.41 14.36
C VAL A 16 14.28 -32.73 14.76
N THR A 17 14.84 -33.82 14.25
CA THR A 17 16.23 -34.21 14.45
C THR A 17 17.13 -33.03 14.01
N ALA A 18 17.67 -32.35 14.99
CA ALA A 18 18.63 -31.26 14.77
C ALA A 18 19.85 -31.84 14.07
N GLY A 19 20.05 -31.48 12.78
CA GLY A 19 21.31 -31.71 12.09
C GLY A 19 22.45 -31.11 12.90
N SER A 20 23.41 -31.94 13.26
CA SER A 20 24.60 -31.60 14.04
C SER A 20 25.38 -30.50 13.38
N GLY A 21 25.38 -29.29 13.97
CA GLY A 21 26.32 -28.23 13.59
C GLY A 21 25.84 -26.80 13.57
N MET A 22 24.54 -26.53 13.44
CA MET A 22 24.06 -25.16 13.37
C MET A 22 23.62 -24.61 14.74
N LYS A 23 24.23 -23.51 15.18
CA LYS A 23 23.99 -22.91 16.51
C LYS A 23 22.56 -22.38 16.66
N TRP A 24 21.94 -21.91 15.56
CA TRP A 24 20.69 -21.15 15.59
C TRP A 24 19.60 -21.71 14.68
N VAL A 25 19.96 -22.17 13.48
CA VAL A 25 19.02 -22.67 12.49
C VAL A 25 18.33 -23.96 12.98
N GLY A 26 17.02 -24.04 12.86
CA GLY A 26 16.20 -25.15 13.32
C GLY A 26 15.88 -25.18 14.81
N ARG A 27 16.24 -24.14 15.57
CA ARG A 27 15.93 -24.01 17.01
C ARG A 27 14.77 -23.04 17.26
N ALA A 28 13.91 -23.35 18.23
CA ALA A 28 12.88 -22.44 18.72
C ALA A 28 13.52 -21.37 19.61
N ILE A 29 13.94 -20.26 19.03
CA ILE A 29 14.55 -19.15 19.73
C ILE A 29 13.47 -18.11 20.04
N ARG A 30 13.42 -17.65 21.30
CA ARG A 30 12.52 -16.56 21.70
C ARG A 30 13.00 -15.25 21.11
N ARG A 31 12.05 -14.41 20.66
CA ARG A 31 12.36 -13.06 20.20
C ARG A 31 12.79 -12.20 21.38
N LEU A 32 13.69 -11.25 21.12
CA LEU A 32 14.26 -10.38 22.16
C LEU A 32 13.20 -9.42 22.73
N GLU A 33 12.25 -8.99 21.93
CA GLU A 33 11.20 -8.03 22.29
C GLU A 33 10.01 -8.67 23.04
N ASP A 34 9.81 -9.98 22.97
CA ASP A 34 8.66 -10.66 23.60
C ASP A 34 8.48 -10.33 25.09
N PRO A 35 9.54 -10.32 25.92
CA PRO A 35 9.42 -9.98 27.34
C PRO A 35 8.88 -8.58 27.61
N ALA A 36 9.16 -7.59 26.74
CA ALA A 36 8.63 -6.24 26.85
C ALA A 36 7.17 -6.19 26.39
N LEU A 37 6.87 -6.77 25.23
CA LEU A 37 5.55 -6.74 24.63
C LEU A 37 4.48 -7.43 25.49
N VAL A 38 4.75 -8.64 26.01
CA VAL A 38 3.80 -9.38 26.87
C VAL A 38 3.56 -8.75 28.24
N ARG A 39 4.37 -7.78 28.62
CA ARG A 39 4.24 -7.02 29.87
C ARG A 39 3.66 -5.61 29.68
N GLY A 40 3.15 -5.30 28.48
CA GLY A 40 2.63 -3.96 28.15
C GLY A 40 3.69 -2.86 28.15
N ARG A 41 4.95 -3.22 27.84
CA ARG A 41 6.08 -2.27 27.75
C ARG A 41 6.47 -1.96 26.32
N GLY A 42 5.67 -2.39 25.34
CA GLY A 42 5.82 -1.99 23.94
C GLY A 42 5.67 -0.47 23.83
N ARG A 43 6.35 0.13 22.84
CA ARG A 43 6.28 1.57 22.55
C ARG A 43 5.90 1.75 21.11
N PHE A 44 4.69 2.22 20.90
CA PHE A 44 4.13 2.44 19.57
C PHE A 44 4.17 3.93 19.22
N THR A 45 4.03 4.24 17.94
CA THR A 45 4.04 5.63 17.45
C THR A 45 2.94 6.47 18.11
N ALA A 46 1.76 5.90 18.33
CA ALA A 46 0.63 6.59 18.94
C ALA A 46 0.83 6.93 20.44
N ASP A 47 1.83 6.32 21.11
CA ASP A 47 2.14 6.58 22.53
C ASP A 47 2.97 7.86 22.73
N LEU A 48 3.48 8.46 21.65
CA LEU A 48 4.34 9.63 21.74
C LEU A 48 3.51 10.91 21.95
N PRO A 49 3.83 11.74 22.94
CA PRO A 49 3.16 13.01 23.15
C PRO A 49 3.52 14.00 22.04
N ALA A 50 2.55 14.82 21.62
CA ALA A 50 2.75 15.86 20.64
C ALA A 50 2.03 17.15 21.06
N THR A 51 2.59 18.30 20.67
CA THR A 51 1.98 19.62 20.89
C THR A 51 0.82 19.87 19.94
N HIS A 52 0.89 19.31 18.74
CA HIS A 52 -0.13 19.45 17.71
C HIS A 52 -0.58 18.09 17.20
N HIS A 53 -1.89 17.97 16.95
CA HIS A 53 -2.51 16.79 16.36
C HIS A 53 -3.12 17.14 15.00
N VAL A 54 -2.94 16.25 14.03
CA VAL A 54 -3.39 16.44 12.64
C VAL A 54 -4.56 15.53 12.33
N ARG A 55 -5.53 16.06 11.59
CA ARG A 55 -6.57 15.28 10.93
C ARG A 55 -6.60 15.61 9.44
N PHE A 56 -6.78 14.58 8.60
CA PHE A 56 -6.86 14.76 7.15
C PHE A 56 -8.31 14.87 6.70
N VAL A 57 -8.59 15.90 5.92
CA VAL A 57 -9.85 16.06 5.21
C VAL A 57 -9.74 15.27 3.92
N ARG A 58 -10.65 14.31 3.73
CA ARG A 58 -10.57 13.32 2.65
C ARG A 58 -11.74 13.45 1.70
N SER A 59 -11.52 13.04 0.44
CA SER A 59 -12.55 13.02 -0.58
C SER A 59 -13.69 12.04 -0.23
N PRO A 60 -14.94 12.47 -0.23
CA PRO A 60 -16.10 11.59 -0.15
C PRO A 60 -16.52 11.03 -1.53
N VAL A 61 -15.97 11.58 -2.63
CA VAL A 61 -16.31 11.20 -4.01
C VAL A 61 -15.17 10.45 -4.67
N ALA A 62 -15.52 9.54 -5.59
CA ALA A 62 -14.53 8.71 -6.30
C ALA A 62 -13.78 9.49 -7.39
N ALA A 63 -14.44 10.45 -8.04
CA ALA A 63 -13.84 11.35 -9.02
C ALA A 63 -14.52 12.70 -8.95
N GLY A 64 -13.78 13.78 -8.93
CA GLY A 64 -14.34 15.14 -8.86
C GLY A 64 -13.28 16.20 -9.04
N ARG A 65 -13.66 17.30 -9.68
CA ARG A 65 -12.83 18.49 -9.73
C ARG A 65 -13.07 19.31 -8.46
N LEU A 66 -12.01 19.66 -7.77
CA LEU A 66 -12.06 20.55 -6.61
C LEU A 66 -12.39 21.98 -7.08
N VAL A 67 -13.53 22.50 -6.64
CA VAL A 67 -13.98 23.87 -6.96
C VAL A 67 -13.56 24.81 -5.86
N ARG A 68 -13.81 24.45 -4.60
CA ARG A 68 -13.51 25.29 -3.44
C ARG A 68 -13.24 24.44 -2.20
N ILE A 69 -12.32 24.90 -1.38
CA ILE A 69 -12.08 24.42 -0.02
C ILE A 69 -12.21 25.62 0.91
N SER A 70 -13.14 25.58 1.85
CA SER A 70 -13.37 26.63 2.85
C SER A 70 -13.37 26.04 4.27
N ALA A 71 -12.95 26.86 5.22
CA ALA A 71 -12.96 26.53 6.63
C ALA A 71 -13.35 27.78 7.43
N PRO A 72 -14.00 27.63 8.61
CA PRO A 72 -14.26 28.73 9.51
C PRO A 72 -13.00 29.48 9.97
N ASP A 73 -13.16 30.72 10.38
CA ASP A 73 -12.08 31.49 10.98
C ASP A 73 -11.50 30.77 12.20
N GLY A 74 -10.15 30.77 12.30
CA GLY A 74 -9.43 30.12 13.38
C GLY A 74 -9.07 28.65 13.12
N VAL A 75 -9.62 27.99 12.12
CA VAL A 75 -9.19 26.64 11.69
C VAL A 75 -7.86 26.72 10.96
N ARG A 76 -6.84 26.04 11.52
CA ARG A 76 -5.52 25.96 10.90
C ARG A 76 -5.49 24.87 9.85
N LEU A 77 -5.55 25.28 8.59
CA LEU A 77 -5.67 24.42 7.43
C LEU A 77 -4.38 24.45 6.58
N ILE A 78 -3.96 23.28 6.10
CA ILE A 78 -2.89 23.08 5.12
C ILE A 78 -3.49 22.50 3.85
N ARG A 79 -3.20 23.10 2.71
CA ARG A 79 -3.60 22.69 1.37
C ARG A 79 -2.38 22.31 0.55
N ALA A 80 -2.58 21.70 -0.61
CA ALA A 80 -1.49 21.34 -1.52
C ALA A 80 -0.58 22.55 -1.86
N ALA A 81 -1.16 23.73 -2.09
CA ALA A 81 -0.42 24.95 -2.40
C ALA A 81 0.54 25.41 -1.27
N ASP A 82 0.28 25.04 -0.03
CA ASP A 82 1.10 25.41 1.12
C ASP A 82 2.37 24.56 1.23
N LEU A 83 2.39 23.38 0.60
CA LEU A 83 3.44 22.37 0.82
C LEU A 83 4.71 22.65 0.03
N ALA A 84 4.62 23.28 -1.14
CA ALA A 84 5.73 23.44 -2.09
C ALA A 84 6.51 22.11 -2.32
N ALA A 85 5.82 20.98 -2.29
CA ALA A 85 6.37 19.63 -2.33
C ALA A 85 6.26 19.04 -3.74
N ARG A 86 7.24 18.20 -4.11
CA ARG A 86 7.13 17.38 -5.32
C ARG A 86 6.11 16.25 -5.08
N PRO A 87 5.48 15.71 -6.15
CA PRO A 87 4.62 14.54 -6.00
C PRO A 87 5.43 13.28 -5.66
N ILE A 88 4.76 12.28 -5.10
CA ILE A 88 5.35 10.94 -4.92
C ILE A 88 5.50 10.30 -6.29
N ARG A 89 6.73 9.90 -6.62
CA ARG A 89 7.09 9.29 -7.89
C ARG A 89 7.39 7.80 -7.73
N PRO A 90 6.84 6.95 -8.60
CA PRO A 90 7.17 5.53 -8.60
C PRO A 90 8.59 5.29 -9.11
N MET A 91 9.16 4.12 -8.77
CA MET A 91 10.50 3.72 -9.20
C MET A 91 10.52 2.84 -10.46
N LEU A 92 9.37 2.58 -11.08
CA LEU A 92 9.28 1.73 -12.28
C LEU A 92 9.61 2.50 -13.55
N HIS A 93 10.48 1.93 -14.40
CA HIS A 93 10.93 2.52 -15.67
C HIS A 93 10.90 1.53 -16.85
N LYS A 94 10.18 0.40 -16.71
CA LYS A 94 10.12 -0.70 -17.70
C LYS A 94 8.68 -1.07 -18.04
N PHE A 95 8.51 -2.01 -18.98
CA PHE A 95 7.22 -2.63 -19.31
C PHE A 95 6.17 -1.65 -19.83
N ASN A 96 6.58 -0.71 -20.71
CA ASN A 96 5.72 0.33 -21.25
C ASN A 96 4.99 1.14 -20.16
N TYR A 97 5.63 1.30 -19.00
CA TYR A 97 5.07 2.01 -17.87
C TYR A 97 4.77 3.47 -18.24
N ARG A 98 3.53 3.86 -18.00
CA ARG A 98 3.07 5.25 -18.10
C ARG A 98 3.18 5.91 -16.73
N PRO A 99 4.04 6.94 -16.56
CA PRO A 99 4.27 7.55 -15.25
C PRO A 99 2.98 8.18 -14.71
N ILE A 100 2.58 7.76 -13.51
CA ILE A 100 1.52 8.38 -12.73
C ILE A 100 2.09 8.79 -11.39
N GLU A 101 1.97 10.07 -11.06
CA GLU A 101 2.52 10.67 -9.87
C GLU A 101 1.39 10.98 -8.88
N GLN A 102 1.60 10.67 -7.60
CA GLN A 102 0.61 10.93 -6.55
C GLN A 102 0.89 12.29 -5.91
N PRO A 103 -0.06 13.23 -5.91
CA PRO A 103 0.06 14.46 -5.13
C PRO A 103 0.06 14.14 -3.63
N ILE A 104 0.71 14.98 -2.82
CA ILE A 104 0.71 14.82 -1.36
C ILE A 104 -0.68 15.12 -0.79
N LEU A 105 -1.28 16.19 -1.27
CA LEU A 105 -2.69 16.54 -1.08
C LEU A 105 -3.28 16.82 -2.46
N ALA A 106 -4.49 16.36 -2.72
CA ALA A 106 -5.17 16.65 -3.98
C ALA A 106 -5.40 18.16 -4.16
N HIS A 107 -5.21 18.67 -5.37
CA HIS A 107 -5.36 20.10 -5.63
C HIS A 107 -6.39 20.45 -6.72
N ASP A 108 -6.42 19.71 -7.84
CA ASP A 108 -7.33 20.02 -8.95
C ASP A 108 -8.43 18.97 -9.08
N VAL A 109 -8.05 17.69 -8.97
CA VAL A 109 -8.94 16.55 -9.16
C VAL A 109 -8.67 15.52 -8.08
N VAL A 110 -9.74 15.01 -7.47
CA VAL A 110 -9.70 13.81 -6.64
C VAL A 110 -9.99 12.58 -7.48
N ARG A 111 -9.34 11.46 -7.16
CA ARG A 111 -9.36 10.24 -7.97
C ARG A 111 -9.80 8.99 -7.21
N PHE A 112 -10.03 9.09 -5.90
CA PHE A 112 -10.64 7.99 -5.13
C PHE A 112 -11.26 8.49 -3.83
N VAL A 113 -12.25 7.75 -3.31
CA VAL A 113 -12.83 8.00 -1.99
C VAL A 113 -11.76 7.78 -0.92
N GLY A 114 -11.51 8.80 -0.09
CA GLY A 114 -10.48 8.77 0.94
C GLY A 114 -9.16 9.48 0.55
N GLU A 115 -9.03 9.99 -0.67
CA GLU A 115 -7.86 10.77 -1.08
C GLU A 115 -7.70 12.01 -0.20
N PRO A 116 -6.50 12.27 0.38
CA PRO A 116 -6.30 13.43 1.23
C PRO A 116 -6.31 14.71 0.40
N ILE A 117 -7.14 15.68 0.81
CA ILE A 117 -7.32 16.98 0.13
C ILE A 117 -6.67 18.10 0.92
N ALA A 118 -6.83 18.05 2.23
CA ALA A 118 -6.28 19.04 3.15
C ALA A 118 -5.93 18.37 4.48
N ALA A 119 -5.15 19.07 5.29
CA ALA A 119 -4.87 18.68 6.67
C ALA A 119 -5.20 19.83 7.60
N VAL A 120 -5.89 19.56 8.69
CA VAL A 120 -6.09 20.50 9.79
C VAL A 120 -5.27 20.06 10.99
N PHE A 121 -4.88 21.02 11.83
CA PHE A 121 -4.13 20.71 13.03
C PHE A 121 -4.56 21.57 14.21
N ALA A 122 -4.58 20.97 15.41
CA ALA A 122 -5.04 21.60 16.64
C ALA A 122 -4.19 21.11 17.84
N SER A 123 -4.47 21.64 19.03
CA SER A 123 -3.73 21.27 20.26
C SER A 123 -4.08 19.87 20.77
N THR A 124 -5.24 19.33 20.39
CA THR A 124 -5.68 17.98 20.75
C THR A 124 -6.23 17.25 19.54
N ALA A 125 -6.24 15.91 19.58
CA ALA A 125 -6.83 15.10 18.52
C ALA A 125 -8.32 15.37 18.32
N ALA A 126 -9.08 15.55 19.41
CA ALA A 126 -10.51 15.88 19.35
C ALA A 126 -10.76 17.23 18.66
N GLN A 127 -9.99 18.27 19.00
CA GLN A 127 -10.10 19.56 18.34
C GLN A 127 -9.71 19.49 16.83
N ALA A 128 -8.75 18.64 16.47
CA ALA A 128 -8.40 18.45 15.07
C ALA A 128 -9.52 17.72 14.30
N GLU A 129 -10.19 16.76 14.93
CA GLU A 129 -11.36 16.07 14.38
C GLU A 129 -12.50 17.04 14.16
N ASP A 130 -12.91 17.79 15.19
CA ASP A 130 -13.96 18.81 15.12
C ASP A 130 -13.65 19.85 14.04
N ALA A 131 -12.39 20.29 13.94
CA ALA A 131 -11.97 21.24 12.92
C ALA A 131 -12.05 20.66 11.50
N ALA A 132 -11.75 19.37 11.33
CA ALA A 132 -11.85 18.70 10.03
C ALA A 132 -13.31 18.58 9.56
N ASP A 133 -14.23 18.31 10.47
CA ASP A 133 -15.67 18.22 10.17
C ASP A 133 -16.28 19.56 9.73
N HIS A 134 -15.64 20.68 10.08
CA HIS A 134 -16.08 22.02 9.65
C HIS A 134 -15.45 22.50 8.34
N VAL A 135 -14.57 21.69 7.72
CA VAL A 135 -14.03 22.03 6.41
C VAL A 135 -15.02 21.64 5.32
N GLU A 136 -15.49 22.64 4.59
CA GLU A 136 -16.40 22.44 3.47
C GLU A 136 -15.62 22.30 2.17
N ILE A 137 -15.96 21.31 1.35
CA ILE A 137 -15.39 21.08 0.04
C ILE A 137 -16.50 21.03 -1.00
N GLU A 138 -16.35 21.86 -2.02
CA GLU A 138 -17.22 21.86 -3.17
C GLU A 138 -16.56 21.12 -4.33
N PHE A 139 -17.28 20.16 -4.91
CA PHE A 139 -16.84 19.34 -6.05
C PHE A 139 -17.75 19.57 -7.25
N ALA A 140 -17.14 19.60 -8.44
CA ALA A 140 -17.83 19.23 -9.67
C ALA A 140 -17.56 17.74 -9.90
N GLU A 141 -18.55 16.88 -9.65
CA GLU A 141 -18.40 15.44 -9.79
C GLU A 141 -18.08 15.05 -11.22
N LEU A 142 -17.23 14.04 -11.38
CA LEU A 142 -16.80 13.48 -12.66
C LEU A 142 -17.21 12.01 -12.74
N PRO A 143 -17.42 11.47 -13.95
CA PRO A 143 -17.62 10.05 -14.13
C PRO A 143 -16.45 9.25 -13.56
N ALA A 144 -16.75 8.16 -12.85
CA ALA A 144 -15.75 7.32 -12.20
C ALA A 144 -15.79 5.89 -12.76
N VAL A 145 -14.64 5.27 -12.91
CA VAL A 145 -14.50 3.86 -13.27
C VAL A 145 -13.80 3.12 -12.13
N ARG A 146 -14.33 1.98 -11.70
CA ARG A 146 -13.80 1.18 -10.59
C ARG A 146 -13.40 -0.25 -10.97
N ASP A 147 -13.97 -0.77 -12.04
CA ASP A 147 -13.69 -2.11 -12.55
C ASP A 147 -12.66 -2.07 -13.69
N THR A 148 -11.78 -3.07 -13.74
CA THR A 148 -10.73 -3.15 -14.77
C THR A 148 -11.29 -3.42 -16.16
N GLY A 149 -12.38 -4.16 -16.27
CA GLY A 149 -13.07 -4.41 -17.54
C GLY A 149 -13.68 -3.14 -18.11
N ASP A 150 -14.41 -2.41 -17.25
CA ASP A 150 -15.03 -1.12 -17.61
C ASP A 150 -13.97 -0.08 -17.99
N ALA A 151 -12.83 -0.06 -17.27
CA ALA A 151 -11.73 0.87 -17.51
C ALA A 151 -11.03 0.66 -18.87
N LEU A 152 -11.21 -0.50 -19.49
CA LEU A 152 -10.66 -0.83 -20.81
C LEU A 152 -11.65 -0.54 -21.95
N SER A 153 -12.89 -0.14 -21.66
CA SER A 153 -13.87 0.24 -22.67
C SER A 153 -13.42 1.50 -23.41
N PRO A 154 -13.70 1.63 -24.72
CA PRO A 154 -13.31 2.81 -25.50
C PRO A 154 -13.80 4.14 -24.94
N ASP A 155 -15.01 4.12 -24.36
CA ASP A 155 -15.67 5.31 -23.81
C ASP A 155 -15.48 5.46 -22.29
N ALA A 156 -14.57 4.67 -21.69
CA ALA A 156 -14.33 4.71 -20.25
C ALA A 156 -13.78 6.06 -19.80
N PRO A 157 -14.24 6.57 -18.64
CA PRO A 157 -13.58 7.71 -18.00
C PRO A 157 -12.09 7.43 -17.76
N THR A 158 -11.23 8.38 -18.08
CA THR A 158 -9.79 8.23 -17.84
C THR A 158 -9.44 8.73 -16.44
N VAL A 159 -8.66 7.93 -15.71
CA VAL A 159 -8.12 8.30 -14.39
C VAL A 159 -7.01 9.33 -14.54
N HIS A 160 -6.20 9.17 -15.60
CA HIS A 160 -5.10 10.06 -15.97
C HIS A 160 -5.13 10.35 -17.47
N GLU A 161 -4.57 11.47 -17.88
CA GLU A 161 -4.49 11.88 -19.30
C GLU A 161 -3.83 10.83 -20.20
N LEU A 162 -2.92 10.02 -19.65
CA LEU A 162 -2.22 8.95 -20.36
C LEU A 162 -3.11 7.70 -20.60
N GLY A 163 -4.37 7.71 -20.14
CA GLY A 163 -5.31 6.59 -20.20
C GLY A 163 -5.18 5.63 -19.02
N ASN A 164 -6.01 4.58 -19.01
CA ASN A 164 -6.14 3.69 -17.85
C ASN A 164 -5.16 2.51 -17.85
N THR A 165 -4.58 2.11 -18.98
CA THR A 165 -3.55 1.06 -19.00
C THR A 165 -2.20 1.65 -18.65
N ILE A 166 -1.69 1.35 -17.45
CA ILE A 166 -0.46 1.94 -16.91
C ILE A 166 0.77 1.06 -17.17
N VAL A 167 0.60 -0.26 -17.12
CA VAL A 167 1.62 -1.25 -17.50
C VAL A 167 0.99 -2.25 -18.46
N ASP A 168 1.71 -2.63 -19.49
CA ASP A 168 1.36 -3.73 -20.40
C ASP A 168 2.62 -4.55 -20.68
N ALA A 169 2.79 -5.63 -19.94
CA ALA A 169 3.93 -6.52 -20.03
C ALA A 169 3.52 -7.82 -20.73
N ARG A 170 4.45 -8.40 -21.50
CA ARG A 170 4.27 -9.68 -22.16
C ARG A 170 5.49 -10.55 -21.97
N PHE A 171 5.25 -11.81 -21.75
CA PHE A 171 6.27 -12.85 -21.68
C PHE A 171 5.79 -14.09 -22.42
N THR A 172 6.61 -14.65 -23.29
CA THR A 172 6.29 -15.88 -24.02
C THR A 172 7.56 -16.69 -24.22
N THR A 173 7.52 -17.97 -23.86
CA THR A 173 8.62 -18.91 -24.14
C THR A 173 8.66 -19.29 -25.61
N SER A 174 9.83 -19.63 -26.15
CA SER A 174 10.02 -19.96 -27.56
C SER A 174 9.21 -21.17 -28.03
N GLU A 175 8.88 -22.07 -27.12
CA GLU A 175 8.16 -23.32 -27.41
C GLU A 175 6.64 -23.18 -27.34
N PHE A 176 6.14 -22.04 -26.86
CA PHE A 176 4.72 -21.87 -26.54
C PHE A 176 3.80 -22.15 -27.72
N GLU A 177 3.97 -21.45 -28.82
CA GLU A 177 3.07 -21.55 -29.99
C GLU A 177 2.98 -22.97 -30.52
N ARG A 178 4.12 -23.66 -30.64
CA ARG A 178 4.19 -25.03 -31.13
C ARG A 178 3.50 -25.99 -30.15
N THR A 179 3.83 -25.91 -28.85
CA THR A 179 3.31 -26.83 -27.84
C THR A 179 1.82 -26.60 -27.61
N PHE A 180 1.43 -25.34 -27.46
CA PHE A 180 0.03 -24.95 -27.25
C PHE A 180 -0.85 -25.32 -28.48
N GLY A 181 -0.35 -25.09 -29.72
CA GLY A 181 -1.04 -25.42 -30.96
C GLY A 181 -1.23 -26.92 -31.16
N ALA A 182 -0.27 -27.76 -30.78
CA ALA A 182 -0.32 -29.20 -30.94
C ALA A 182 -1.17 -29.93 -29.86
N ALA A 183 -1.55 -29.28 -28.78
CA ALA A 183 -2.29 -29.92 -27.70
C ALA A 183 -3.72 -30.25 -28.11
N GLY A 184 -4.13 -31.51 -27.93
CA GLY A 184 -5.47 -32.02 -28.28
C GLY A 184 -6.56 -31.60 -27.29
N ARG A 185 -6.19 -31.25 -26.05
CA ARG A 185 -7.16 -30.88 -25.01
C ARG A 185 -6.78 -29.53 -24.37
N ARG A 186 -7.73 -28.64 -24.26
CA ARG A 186 -7.57 -27.35 -23.63
C ARG A 186 -8.70 -27.09 -22.63
N VAL A 187 -8.36 -26.42 -21.53
CA VAL A 187 -9.32 -26.04 -20.49
C VAL A 187 -9.14 -24.56 -20.19
N ARG A 188 -10.22 -23.82 -20.21
CA ARG A 188 -10.27 -22.39 -19.89
C ARG A 188 -10.82 -22.18 -18.49
N LEU A 189 -10.26 -21.20 -17.78
CA LEU A 189 -10.69 -20.82 -16.44
C LEU A 189 -10.56 -19.30 -16.29
N SER A 190 -11.62 -18.65 -15.83
CA SER A 190 -11.60 -17.27 -15.38
C SER A 190 -11.57 -17.25 -13.85
N VAL A 191 -10.60 -16.55 -13.27
CA VAL A 191 -10.45 -16.41 -11.83
C VAL A 191 -10.45 -14.95 -11.46
N GLN A 192 -11.19 -14.57 -10.42
CA GLN A 192 -11.17 -13.23 -9.86
C GLN A 192 -10.76 -13.27 -8.39
N SER A 193 -9.77 -12.46 -8.05
CA SER A 193 -9.39 -12.14 -6.67
C SER A 193 -9.86 -10.74 -6.35
N HIS A 194 -10.73 -10.60 -5.35
CA HIS A 194 -11.26 -9.30 -4.98
C HIS A 194 -10.26 -8.46 -4.17
N ARG A 195 -10.49 -7.15 -4.15
CA ARG A 195 -9.71 -6.19 -3.38
C ARG A 195 -9.73 -6.50 -1.89
N GLN A 196 -8.58 -6.39 -1.25
CA GLN A 196 -8.38 -6.70 0.17
C GLN A 196 -7.65 -5.57 0.88
N ASN A 197 -7.99 -5.35 2.15
CA ASN A 197 -7.22 -4.51 3.06
C ASN A 197 -6.51 -5.40 4.08
N ALA A 198 -5.25 -5.15 4.35
CA ALA A 198 -4.44 -5.93 5.30
C ALA A 198 -4.90 -5.77 6.76
N THR A 199 -5.60 -4.70 7.07
CA THR A 199 -6.17 -4.39 8.40
C THR A 199 -5.26 -4.73 9.59
N PRO A 200 -4.01 -4.20 9.66
CA PRO A 200 -3.19 -4.40 10.85
C PRO A 200 -3.91 -3.94 12.10
N LEU A 201 -3.67 -4.59 13.25
CA LEU A 201 -4.30 -4.18 14.51
C LEU A 201 -3.95 -2.73 14.86
N GLU A 202 -2.68 -2.36 14.75
CA GLU A 202 -2.22 -0.98 14.74
C GLU A 202 -2.42 -0.37 13.35
N THR A 203 -3.17 0.71 13.24
CA THR A 203 -3.32 1.50 12.02
C THR A 203 -2.04 2.26 11.68
N ARG A 204 -2.04 3.08 10.62
CA ARG A 204 -0.88 3.94 10.31
C ARG A 204 -0.83 5.08 11.33
N ALA A 205 0.37 5.42 11.78
CA ALA A 205 0.61 6.55 12.67
C ALA A 205 1.96 7.19 12.37
N ALA A 206 2.06 8.49 12.63
CA ALA A 206 3.28 9.25 12.50
C ALA A 206 3.36 10.35 13.55
N HIS A 207 4.56 10.57 14.06
CA HIS A 207 4.93 11.65 14.97
C HIS A 207 6.20 12.31 14.42
N ALA A 208 6.14 13.58 14.06
CA ALA A 208 7.28 14.35 13.62
C ALA A 208 7.64 15.41 14.69
N ALA A 209 8.88 15.46 15.10
CA ALA A 209 9.36 16.45 16.08
C ALA A 209 10.57 17.20 15.52
N PHE A 210 10.54 18.54 15.61
CA PHE A 210 11.64 19.41 15.24
C PHE A 210 12.52 19.68 16.47
N ASP A 211 13.82 19.50 16.32
CA ASP A 211 14.79 19.85 17.33
C ASP A 211 15.41 21.22 17.03
N CYS A 212 15.04 22.24 17.78
CA CYS A 212 15.50 23.60 17.59
C CYS A 212 17.03 23.76 17.79
N ALA A 213 17.66 22.88 18.55
CA ALA A 213 19.11 22.98 18.83
C ALA A 213 19.95 22.51 17.63
N SER A 214 19.51 21.43 16.96
CA SER A 214 20.22 20.86 15.81
C SER A 214 19.61 21.22 14.45
N GLY A 215 18.40 21.77 14.41
CA GLY A 215 17.63 22.01 13.20
C GLY A 215 17.11 20.72 12.52
N ARG A 216 17.20 19.57 13.19
CA ARG A 216 16.84 18.25 12.64
C ARG A 216 15.42 17.87 12.98
N ILE A 217 14.83 17.07 12.10
CA ILE A 217 13.49 16.49 12.30
C ILE A 217 13.65 15.00 12.60
N THR A 218 12.95 14.52 13.62
CA THR A 218 12.77 13.08 13.85
C THR A 218 11.33 12.71 13.50
N LEU A 219 11.15 11.88 12.48
CA LEU A 219 9.89 11.23 12.13
C LEU A 219 9.87 9.83 12.75
N THR A 220 9.02 9.61 13.72
CA THR A 220 8.69 8.27 14.22
C THR A 220 7.38 7.82 13.56
N CYS A 221 7.38 6.70 12.86
CA CYS A 221 6.19 6.27 12.12
C CYS A 221 6.10 4.75 11.97
N THR A 222 4.88 4.28 11.70
CA THR A 222 4.59 2.86 11.46
C THR A 222 5.01 2.46 10.05
N THR A 223 6.29 2.27 9.81
CA THR A 223 6.84 1.93 8.49
C THR A 223 7.64 0.63 8.51
N GLN A 224 7.57 -0.12 7.40
CA GLN A 224 8.41 -1.29 7.14
C GLN A 224 9.70 -0.93 6.38
N MET A 225 9.90 0.35 6.02
CA MET A 225 10.99 0.81 5.17
C MET A 225 11.57 2.18 5.60
N PRO A 226 12.11 2.31 6.82
CA PRO A 226 12.50 3.62 7.38
C PRO A 226 13.53 4.36 6.52
N HIS A 227 14.47 3.66 5.90
CA HIS A 227 15.51 4.28 5.07
C HIS A 227 14.94 4.87 3.76
N LEU A 228 14.11 4.11 3.04
CA LEU A 228 13.46 4.59 1.81
C LEU A 228 12.48 5.72 2.12
N THR A 229 11.77 5.65 3.24
CA THR A 229 10.90 6.74 3.73
C THR A 229 11.69 8.02 3.94
N ARG A 230 12.88 7.94 4.58
CA ARG A 230 13.77 9.10 4.77
C ARG A 230 14.19 9.73 3.44
N THR A 231 14.77 8.92 2.56
CA THR A 231 15.26 9.38 1.25
C THR A 231 14.14 10.04 0.43
N ALA A 232 12.98 9.38 0.36
CA ALA A 232 11.85 9.90 -0.41
C ALA A 232 11.30 11.22 0.15
N ILE A 233 11.12 11.32 1.48
CA ILE A 233 10.60 12.56 2.11
C ILE A 233 11.60 13.71 1.93
N ALA A 234 12.90 13.45 2.09
CA ALA A 234 13.94 14.46 1.89
C ALA A 234 13.95 14.99 0.45
N ASP A 235 13.86 14.11 -0.56
CA ASP A 235 13.75 14.51 -1.96
C ASP A 235 12.47 15.30 -2.25
N ILE A 236 11.31 14.81 -1.77
CA ILE A 236 10.00 15.44 -2.01
C ILE A 236 9.92 16.85 -1.42
N LEU A 237 10.46 17.05 -0.23
CA LEU A 237 10.47 18.35 0.47
C LEU A 237 11.71 19.20 0.19
N GLY A 238 12.69 18.67 -0.56
CA GLY A 238 13.85 19.41 -1.04
C GLY A 238 14.85 19.80 0.06
N PHE A 239 15.13 18.92 1.02
CA PHE A 239 16.18 19.12 2.03
C PHE A 239 17.16 17.92 2.11
N ALA A 240 18.25 18.07 2.85
CA ALA A 240 19.25 17.01 2.96
C ALA A 240 18.76 15.83 3.80
N GLU A 241 19.09 14.60 3.42
CA GLU A 241 18.74 13.41 4.20
C GLU A 241 19.30 13.45 5.64
N SER A 242 20.40 14.17 5.87
CA SER A 242 20.99 14.39 7.19
C SER A 242 20.07 15.15 8.15
N ASP A 243 19.13 15.94 7.62
CA ASP A 243 18.23 16.77 8.40
C ASP A 243 16.99 15.99 8.88
N LEU A 244 16.80 14.78 8.35
CA LEU A 244 15.68 13.89 8.71
C LEU A 244 16.19 12.58 9.29
N ARG A 245 15.73 12.25 10.48
CA ARG A 245 15.84 10.91 11.09
C ARG A 245 14.49 10.23 11.02
N VAL A 246 14.43 9.01 10.47
CA VAL A 246 13.21 8.18 10.48
C VAL A 246 13.41 7.00 11.43
N VAL A 247 12.45 6.80 12.32
CA VAL A 247 12.45 5.74 13.33
C VAL A 247 11.18 4.91 13.18
N ALA A 248 11.31 3.60 13.11
CA ALA A 248 10.22 2.66 13.27
C ALA A 248 10.32 2.06 14.68
N PRO A 249 9.42 2.39 15.61
CA PRO A 249 9.38 1.81 16.95
C PRO A 249 8.78 0.39 16.89
N ASP A 250 8.18 -0.10 17.96
CA ASP A 250 7.35 -1.29 17.89
C ASP A 250 6.20 -1.05 16.89
N VAL A 251 5.98 -2.01 15.98
CA VAL A 251 4.94 -1.91 14.94
C VAL A 251 3.96 -3.05 15.09
N GLY A 252 2.69 -2.71 15.31
CA GLY A 252 1.57 -3.62 15.58
C GLY A 252 0.97 -4.28 14.34
N GLY A 253 1.85 -4.78 13.44
CA GLY A 253 1.54 -5.41 12.17
C GLY A 253 1.69 -4.47 10.98
N GLY A 254 2.24 -4.99 9.89
CA GLY A 254 2.46 -4.24 8.65
C GLY A 254 1.89 -4.93 7.42
N PHE A 255 2.17 -6.24 7.28
CA PHE A 255 1.68 -7.15 6.24
C PHE A 255 1.91 -6.65 4.80
N GLY A 256 2.79 -5.67 4.59
CA GLY A 256 3.02 -5.01 3.31
C GLY A 256 2.31 -3.65 3.17
N GLN A 257 1.19 -3.41 3.87
CA GLN A 257 0.48 -2.12 3.82
C GLN A 257 1.38 -0.95 4.26
N LYS A 258 2.21 -1.16 5.28
CA LYS A 258 3.17 -0.17 5.80
C LYS A 258 4.52 -0.17 5.05
N MET A 259 4.60 -0.87 3.91
CA MET A 259 5.76 -0.86 3.00
C MET A 259 5.61 0.20 1.89
N SER A 260 4.61 1.06 1.96
CA SER A 260 4.40 2.15 1.01
C SER A 260 4.49 3.50 1.72
N LEU A 261 5.00 4.50 1.01
CA LEU A 261 5.10 5.86 1.52
C LEU A 261 3.72 6.48 1.62
N ALA A 262 3.29 6.81 2.81
CA ALA A 262 2.06 7.52 3.05
C ALA A 262 2.27 9.04 2.85
N ALA A 263 1.39 9.69 2.10
CA ALA A 263 1.42 11.14 1.88
C ALA A 263 1.32 11.92 3.20
N GLU A 264 0.62 11.36 4.15
CA GLU A 264 0.43 11.89 5.49
C GLU A 264 1.77 12.13 6.23
N TYR A 265 2.74 11.22 6.08
CA TYR A 265 4.06 11.37 6.72
C TYR A 265 4.80 12.61 6.22
N ILE A 266 4.63 12.95 4.94
CA ILE A 266 5.25 14.12 4.31
C ILE A 266 4.67 15.40 4.90
N VAL A 267 3.34 15.46 5.05
CA VAL A 267 2.64 16.60 5.67
C VAL A 267 3.09 16.80 7.12
N LEU A 268 3.28 15.74 7.90
CA LEU A 268 3.75 15.86 9.27
C LEU A 268 5.18 16.40 9.36
N VAL A 269 6.10 15.93 8.50
CA VAL A 269 7.47 16.45 8.45
C VAL A 269 7.50 17.92 8.04
N PHE A 270 6.67 18.31 7.06
CA PHE A 270 6.49 19.70 6.67
C PHE A 270 5.98 20.56 7.83
N LEU A 271 4.93 20.10 8.52
CA LEU A 271 4.36 20.82 9.66
C LEU A 271 5.33 20.96 10.82
N ALA A 272 6.04 19.90 11.20
CA ALA A 272 7.02 19.95 12.28
C ALA A 272 8.11 21.00 12.01
N ARG A 273 8.59 21.08 10.75
CA ARG A 273 9.56 22.09 10.33
C ARG A 273 8.98 23.50 10.36
N ARG A 274 7.74 23.67 9.86
CA ARG A 274 7.07 24.99 9.78
C ARG A 274 6.73 25.54 11.16
N LEU A 275 6.30 24.69 12.08
CA LEU A 275 5.89 25.05 13.43
C LEU A 275 7.06 25.06 14.40
N GLN A 276 8.19 24.45 14.06
CA GLN A 276 9.34 24.20 14.91
C GLN A 276 8.97 23.46 16.22
N ASP A 277 8.06 22.48 16.11
CA ASP A 277 7.44 21.78 17.23
C ASP A 277 7.13 20.31 16.85
N SER A 278 6.45 19.60 17.74
CA SER A 278 6.01 18.22 17.54
C SER A 278 4.57 18.15 17.01
N VAL A 279 4.37 17.24 16.05
CA VAL A 279 3.11 17.03 15.36
C VAL A 279 2.82 15.53 15.28
N ALA A 280 1.60 15.10 15.60
CA ALA A 280 1.20 13.70 15.54
C ALA A 280 -0.07 13.49 14.71
N TRP A 281 -0.13 12.34 14.08
CA TRP A 281 -1.31 11.81 13.40
C TRP A 281 -1.44 10.32 13.69
N VAL A 282 -2.64 9.90 14.03
CA VAL A 282 -3.01 8.50 14.19
C VAL A 282 -4.23 8.25 13.31
N GLU A 283 -4.08 7.35 12.35
CA GLU A 283 -5.15 6.91 11.46
C GLU A 283 -6.23 6.17 12.25
N ASP A 284 -7.49 6.51 12.08
CA ASP A 284 -8.58 5.69 12.63
C ASP A 284 -8.88 4.48 11.72
N ARG A 285 -9.69 3.53 12.21
CA ARG A 285 -10.00 2.32 11.46
C ARG A 285 -10.83 2.60 10.20
N ARG A 286 -11.71 3.60 10.23
CA ARG A 286 -12.50 4.00 9.07
C ARG A 286 -11.60 4.59 7.98
N GLU A 287 -10.68 5.49 8.34
CA GLU A 287 -9.66 5.99 7.41
C GLU A 287 -8.83 4.85 6.82
N ASN A 288 -8.38 3.90 7.65
CA ASN A 288 -7.60 2.77 7.19
C ASN A 288 -8.33 1.91 6.14
N LEU A 289 -9.64 1.71 6.32
CA LEU A 289 -10.44 0.92 5.40
C LEU A 289 -10.72 1.62 4.06
N ILE A 290 -10.77 2.95 4.03
CA ILE A 290 -11.07 3.72 2.81
C ILE A 290 -9.83 4.31 2.13
N ALA A 291 -8.80 4.66 2.89
CA ALA A 291 -7.62 5.38 2.42
C ALA A 291 -6.29 4.64 2.68
N GLY A 292 -6.29 3.60 3.48
CA GLY A 292 -5.16 2.69 3.61
C GLY A 292 -4.94 1.93 2.31
N PHE A 293 -3.68 1.68 1.95
CA PHE A 293 -3.35 0.93 0.73
C PHE A 293 -4.06 -0.44 0.73
N HIS A 294 -4.70 -0.76 -0.40
CA HIS A 294 -5.32 -2.05 -0.65
C HIS A 294 -4.42 -2.94 -1.51
N SER A 295 -4.83 -4.19 -1.73
CA SER A 295 -4.10 -5.14 -2.56
C SER A 295 -5.04 -6.13 -3.24
N ARG A 296 -4.49 -7.00 -4.09
CA ARG A 296 -5.24 -7.96 -4.91
C ARG A 296 -6.08 -7.24 -5.96
N ASP A 297 -7.35 -7.65 -6.17
CA ASP A 297 -8.21 -7.12 -7.21
C ASP A 297 -7.67 -7.43 -8.61
N GLN A 298 -7.53 -8.74 -8.87
CA GLN A 298 -7.02 -9.25 -10.13
C GLN A 298 -8.06 -10.11 -10.81
N ARG A 299 -8.12 -10.02 -12.14
CA ARG A 299 -8.83 -10.95 -13.00
C ARG A 299 -7.81 -11.68 -13.87
N LEU A 300 -7.90 -13.00 -13.86
CA LEU A 300 -7.02 -13.88 -14.61
C LEU A 300 -7.85 -14.72 -15.56
N GLU A 301 -7.55 -14.62 -16.87
CA GLU A 301 -8.06 -15.53 -17.87
C GLU A 301 -6.96 -16.53 -18.20
N LEU A 302 -7.20 -17.79 -17.89
CA LEU A 302 -6.24 -18.87 -18.02
C LEU A 302 -6.70 -19.89 -19.05
N GLU A 303 -5.78 -20.39 -19.89
CA GLU A 303 -6.04 -21.53 -20.76
C GLU A 303 -4.88 -22.52 -20.64
N GLY A 304 -5.16 -23.66 -20.00
CA GLY A 304 -4.23 -24.78 -19.89
C GLY A 304 -4.36 -25.74 -21.05
N ALA A 305 -3.24 -26.17 -21.62
CA ALA A 305 -3.16 -27.21 -22.64
C ALA A 305 -2.59 -28.51 -22.03
N PHE A 306 -3.20 -29.65 -22.37
CA PHE A 306 -2.91 -30.95 -21.77
C PHE A 306 -2.57 -31.99 -22.83
N ASP A 307 -1.67 -32.91 -22.50
CA ASP A 307 -1.41 -34.11 -23.30
C ASP A 307 -2.47 -35.20 -23.10
N ALA A 308 -2.27 -36.35 -23.75
CA ALA A 308 -3.19 -37.48 -23.66
C ALA A 308 -3.28 -38.09 -22.26
N ASP A 309 -2.22 -37.96 -21.47
CA ASP A 309 -2.15 -38.46 -20.09
C ASP A 309 -2.70 -37.47 -19.05
N GLY A 310 -3.13 -36.29 -19.50
CA GLY A 310 -3.68 -35.24 -18.65
C GLY A 310 -2.62 -34.36 -17.96
N ARG A 311 -1.36 -34.42 -18.39
CA ARG A 311 -0.32 -33.53 -17.90
C ARG A 311 -0.44 -32.17 -18.56
N ILE A 312 -0.25 -31.09 -17.78
CA ILE A 312 -0.22 -29.74 -18.32
C ILE A 312 1.09 -29.56 -19.13
N VAL A 313 0.97 -29.23 -20.40
CA VAL A 313 2.11 -29.04 -21.33
C VAL A 313 2.32 -27.57 -21.71
N ALA A 314 1.27 -26.74 -21.63
CA ALA A 314 1.38 -25.30 -21.87
C ALA A 314 0.32 -24.53 -21.09
N LEU A 315 0.63 -23.27 -20.77
CA LEU A 315 -0.27 -22.35 -20.09
C LEU A 315 -0.27 -20.99 -20.80
N SER A 316 -1.46 -20.51 -21.16
CA SER A 316 -1.70 -19.13 -21.56
C SER A 316 -2.40 -18.38 -20.42
N ALA A 317 -1.98 -17.14 -20.15
CA ALA A 317 -2.58 -16.30 -19.13
C ALA A 317 -2.74 -14.85 -19.59
N ASP A 318 -3.85 -14.23 -19.24
CA ASP A 318 -4.06 -12.78 -19.32
C ASP A 318 -4.44 -12.28 -17.94
N VAL A 319 -3.61 -11.39 -17.37
CA VAL A 319 -3.74 -10.86 -16.02
C VAL A 319 -4.10 -9.38 -16.08
N LEU A 320 -5.23 -9.02 -15.49
CA LEU A 320 -5.64 -7.65 -15.25
C LEU A 320 -5.57 -7.37 -13.75
N ALA A 321 -4.72 -6.42 -13.34
CA ALA A 321 -4.64 -5.97 -11.95
C ALA A 321 -5.19 -4.55 -11.83
N ASN A 322 -6.16 -4.34 -10.94
CA ASN A 322 -6.66 -3.03 -10.57
C ASN A 322 -5.68 -2.38 -9.60
N VAL A 323 -4.92 -1.40 -10.08
CA VAL A 323 -3.88 -0.75 -9.27
C VAL A 323 -4.36 0.51 -8.55
N GLY A 324 -5.64 0.84 -8.70
CA GLY A 324 -6.21 2.07 -8.13
C GLY A 324 -5.75 3.33 -8.85
N ALA A 325 -5.87 4.46 -8.18
CA ALA A 325 -5.66 5.77 -8.80
C ALA A 325 -4.19 6.10 -9.05
N TYR A 326 -3.26 5.57 -8.24
CA TYR A 326 -1.85 5.95 -8.30
C TYR A 326 -0.91 4.75 -8.21
N SER A 327 0.36 5.00 -8.51
CA SER A 327 1.44 4.04 -8.28
C SER A 327 2.06 4.27 -6.92
N CYS A 328 2.07 3.28 -6.05
CA CYS A 328 2.71 3.39 -4.75
C CYS A 328 4.25 3.45 -4.86
N PHE A 329 4.89 4.06 -3.87
CA PHE A 329 6.34 4.07 -3.71
C PHE A 329 6.72 3.18 -2.51
N PRO A 330 7.76 2.35 -2.60
CA PRO A 330 8.68 2.11 -3.72
C PRO A 330 8.23 0.97 -4.64
N THR A 331 7.27 0.17 -4.22
CA THR A 331 6.92 -1.12 -4.84
C THR A 331 6.23 -1.01 -6.19
N THR A 332 5.64 0.11 -6.51
CA THR A 332 4.98 0.47 -7.77
C THR A 332 3.72 -0.34 -8.11
N CYS A 333 2.91 0.21 -8.99
CA CYS A 333 1.71 -0.44 -9.52
C CYS A 333 2.00 -1.69 -10.36
N GLY A 334 3.24 -1.88 -10.81
CA GLY A 334 3.64 -3.04 -11.60
C GLY A 334 3.83 -4.32 -10.80
N VAL A 335 4.00 -4.23 -9.47
CA VAL A 335 4.35 -5.40 -8.63
C VAL A 335 3.33 -6.51 -8.75
N GLU A 336 2.05 -6.23 -8.55
CA GLU A 336 1.01 -7.28 -8.55
C GLU A 336 0.89 -8.00 -9.91
N PRO A 337 0.71 -7.31 -11.07
CA PRO A 337 0.58 -8.02 -12.32
C PRO A 337 1.88 -8.71 -12.76
N LEU A 338 3.06 -8.12 -12.49
CA LEU A 338 4.34 -8.72 -12.88
C LEU A 338 4.71 -9.92 -12.02
N MET A 339 4.41 -9.89 -10.72
CA MET A 339 4.56 -11.04 -9.83
C MET A 339 3.61 -12.18 -10.24
N ALA A 340 2.34 -11.88 -10.55
CA ALA A 340 1.41 -12.86 -11.08
C ALA A 340 1.97 -13.50 -12.36
N MET A 341 2.47 -12.72 -13.32
CA MET A 341 3.08 -13.24 -14.54
C MET A 341 4.27 -14.16 -14.25
N ALA A 342 5.11 -13.80 -13.27
CA ALA A 342 6.31 -14.57 -12.95
C ALA A 342 6.01 -15.86 -12.16
N GLU A 343 4.96 -15.88 -11.33
CA GLU A 343 4.68 -16.94 -10.37
C GLU A 343 3.57 -17.90 -10.79
N LEU A 344 2.75 -17.55 -11.80
CA LEU A 344 1.63 -18.38 -12.27
C LEU A 344 2.02 -19.82 -12.65
N PRO A 345 3.20 -20.11 -13.24
CA PRO A 345 3.62 -21.49 -13.48
C PRO A 345 3.71 -22.33 -12.20
N GLY A 346 3.92 -21.70 -11.04
CA GLY A 346 3.93 -22.36 -9.74
C GLY A 346 4.94 -23.50 -9.66
N PRO A 347 4.61 -24.62 -8.99
CA PRO A 347 5.52 -25.77 -8.82
C PRO A 347 5.52 -26.73 -10.01
N TYR A 348 4.82 -26.42 -11.11
CA TYR A 348 4.70 -27.30 -12.26
C TYR A 348 5.93 -27.20 -13.17
N ASP A 349 6.37 -28.34 -13.77
CA ASP A 349 7.37 -28.36 -14.83
C ASP A 349 6.73 -27.89 -16.15
N LEU A 350 6.57 -26.59 -16.26
CA LEU A 350 5.89 -25.95 -17.36
C LEU A 350 6.88 -25.20 -18.25
N ARG A 351 7.21 -25.75 -19.43
CA ARG A 351 8.18 -25.16 -20.34
C ARG A 351 7.57 -24.24 -21.40
N ALA A 352 6.30 -24.44 -21.71
CA ALA A 352 5.55 -23.62 -22.67
C ALA A 352 4.59 -22.70 -21.93
N TYR A 353 4.94 -21.41 -21.85
CA TYR A 353 4.19 -20.41 -21.09
C TYR A 353 4.10 -19.09 -21.85
N SER A 354 2.90 -18.53 -21.91
CA SER A 354 2.67 -17.18 -22.43
C SER A 354 1.78 -16.41 -21.45
N CYS A 355 2.18 -15.21 -21.10
CA CYS A 355 1.41 -14.34 -20.23
C CYS A 355 1.44 -12.90 -20.69
N ARG A 356 0.27 -12.25 -20.66
CA ARG A 356 0.15 -10.81 -20.72
C ARG A 356 -0.31 -10.31 -19.35
N ALA A 357 0.39 -9.33 -18.78
CA ALA A 357 0.06 -8.76 -17.48
C ALA A 357 -0.10 -7.24 -17.59
N ARG A 358 -1.23 -6.73 -17.13
CA ARG A 358 -1.59 -5.31 -17.24
C ARG A 358 -1.95 -4.73 -15.90
N ALA A 359 -1.41 -3.53 -15.61
CA ALA A 359 -1.84 -2.69 -14.50
C ALA A 359 -2.86 -1.67 -15.03
N ILE A 360 -4.05 -1.68 -14.47
CA ILE A 360 -5.16 -0.84 -14.90
C ILE A 360 -5.49 0.17 -13.80
N ALA A 361 -5.40 1.46 -14.12
CA ALA A 361 -5.82 2.52 -13.22
C ALA A 361 -7.34 2.61 -13.13
N THR A 362 -7.84 2.86 -11.93
CA THR A 362 -9.27 3.06 -11.64
C THR A 362 -9.43 4.13 -10.55
N HIS A 363 -10.65 4.65 -10.39
CA HIS A 363 -10.99 5.61 -9.33
C HIS A 363 -11.19 4.92 -7.98
N THR A 364 -10.17 4.14 -7.57
CA THR A 364 -10.15 3.43 -6.29
C THR A 364 -8.85 3.69 -5.54
N CYS A 365 -8.81 3.38 -4.24
CA CYS A 365 -7.61 3.54 -3.42
C CYS A 365 -6.39 2.84 -4.05
N THR A 366 -5.22 3.45 -3.91
CA THR A 366 -3.96 2.95 -4.46
C THR A 366 -3.64 1.55 -3.93
N MET A 367 -3.18 0.69 -4.83
CA MET A 367 -2.75 -0.67 -4.50
C MET A 367 -1.32 -0.68 -3.95
N ALA A 368 -1.10 -1.50 -2.91
CA ALA A 368 0.20 -1.83 -2.37
C ALA A 368 0.29 -3.33 -2.05
N PRO A 369 1.47 -3.88 -1.81
CA PRO A 369 1.64 -5.29 -1.52
C PRO A 369 0.87 -5.74 -0.27
N TYR A 370 0.33 -6.95 -0.32
CA TYR A 370 -0.16 -7.70 0.83
C TYR A 370 0.51 -9.07 0.86
N ARG A 371 1.45 -9.21 1.78
CA ARG A 371 2.30 -10.41 1.95
C ARG A 371 3.11 -10.73 0.68
#